data_619d8ce7f6efbb62401fad851619907f
#
_entry.id   619d8ce7f6efbb62401fad851619907f
#
_cell.length_a   1.000
_cell.length_b   1.000
_cell.length_c   1.000
_cell.angle_alpha   90.00
_cell.angle_beta   90.00
_cell.angle_gamma   90.00
#
_symmetry.space_group_name_H-M   'P 1'
#
loop_
_entity.id
_entity.type
_entity.pdbx_description
1 polymer ?
#
loop_
_entity_poly.entity_id
_entity_poly.type
_entity_poly.pdbx_seq_one_letter_code
_entity_poly.pdbx_strand_id
1 'polypeptide(L)'
;MPGTLVKCIDFPGGRKFEVVIYDLLAEPTDAIVNAANGGLSHGGGIAAAISKAAGSALDDEGNRIVREHGRVAAGDAVVTTAGHLPFRGVIHAVGPRMGDGNEEEKIARALKAAFLRAHERGWSSVSFPGISSGIFSVPHPVCARGYLRAVREFFRDYPDSSVTWLRLVLFQGPLLEAVRKELAAS
;
A
#
# COMPACT_ATOMS: atom_id res chain seq x y z
N MET A 1 -2.73 15.25 -15.04
CA MET A 1 -2.62 14.43 -13.84
C MET A 1 -2.70 12.96 -14.23
N PRO A 2 -1.85 12.09 -13.70
CA PRO A 2 -1.92 10.66 -13.96
C PRO A 2 -3.19 10.04 -13.36
N GLY A 3 -3.95 9.35 -14.19
CA GLY A 3 -5.18 8.69 -13.79
C GLY A 3 -6.37 9.63 -13.61
N THR A 4 -7.50 9.05 -13.22
CA THR A 4 -8.74 9.77 -12.92
C THR A 4 -8.84 10.01 -11.42
N LEU A 5 -8.85 11.27 -11.02
CA LEU A 5 -9.02 11.65 -9.61
C LEU A 5 -10.45 11.39 -9.14
N VAL A 6 -10.58 10.58 -8.11
CA VAL A 6 -11.87 10.31 -7.44
C VAL A 6 -12.10 11.27 -6.28
N LYS A 7 -11.07 11.45 -5.45
CA LYS A 7 -11.13 12.32 -4.27
C LYS A 7 -9.72 12.80 -3.90
N CYS A 8 -9.65 14.03 -3.43
CA CYS A 8 -8.45 14.57 -2.78
C CYS A 8 -8.83 15.08 -1.39
N ILE A 9 -8.05 14.76 -0.39
CA ILE A 9 -8.18 15.26 0.97
C ILE A 9 -6.88 15.94 1.35
N ASP A 10 -6.98 17.23 1.73
CA ASP A 10 -5.84 17.99 2.23
C ASP A 10 -5.69 17.81 3.73
N PHE A 11 -4.44 17.71 4.17
CA PHE A 11 -4.06 17.65 5.56
C PHE A 11 -3.14 18.82 5.91
N PRO A 12 -3.03 19.20 7.19
CA PRO A 12 -2.13 20.29 7.61
C PRO A 12 -0.69 20.07 7.13
N GLY A 13 0.01 21.16 6.80
CA GLY A 13 1.39 21.11 6.37
C GLY A 13 1.61 20.78 4.89
N GLY A 14 0.60 21.03 4.04
CA GLY A 14 0.70 20.79 2.60
C GLY A 14 0.66 19.30 2.21
N ARG A 15 0.24 18.45 3.13
CA ARG A 15 0.14 17.01 2.89
C ARG A 15 -1.22 16.70 2.28
N LYS A 16 -1.26 15.67 1.42
CA LYS A 16 -2.51 15.29 0.74
C LYS A 16 -2.63 13.78 0.57
N PHE A 17 -3.89 13.35 0.55
CA PHE A 17 -4.27 11.99 0.19
C PHE A 17 -5.22 12.03 -1.01
N GLU A 18 -4.93 11.21 -2.00
CA GLU A 18 -5.73 11.09 -3.21
C GLU A 18 -6.20 9.66 -3.42
N VAL A 19 -7.43 9.51 -3.89
CA VAL A 19 -7.95 8.26 -4.44
C VAL A 19 -8.06 8.42 -5.94
N VAL A 20 -7.45 7.51 -6.69
CA VAL A 20 -7.40 7.59 -8.15
C VAL A 20 -7.73 6.24 -8.80
N ILE A 21 -8.28 6.31 -10.00
CA ILE A 21 -8.43 5.15 -10.88
C ILE A 21 -7.25 5.20 -11.84
N TYR A 22 -6.30 4.29 -11.67
CA TYR A 22 -5.09 4.28 -12.49
C TYR A 22 -4.38 2.92 -12.41
N ASP A 23 -3.26 2.82 -13.13
CA ASP A 23 -2.33 1.70 -13.05
C ASP A 23 -1.24 2.00 -12.01
N LEU A 24 -1.14 1.15 -10.99
CA LEU A 24 -0.15 1.32 -9.92
C LEU A 24 1.29 1.37 -10.47
N LEU A 25 1.59 0.60 -11.53
CA LEU A 25 2.93 0.56 -12.11
C LEU A 25 3.28 1.81 -12.91
N ALA A 26 2.31 2.66 -13.23
CA ALA A 26 2.50 3.91 -13.95
C ALA A 26 2.43 5.15 -13.04
N GLU A 27 2.32 4.95 -11.72
CA GLU A 27 2.21 6.03 -10.75
C GLU A 27 3.46 6.93 -10.72
N PRO A 28 3.27 8.24 -10.45
CA PRO A 28 4.38 9.21 -10.45
C PRO A 28 5.03 9.39 -9.08
N THR A 29 4.87 8.44 -8.17
CA THR A 29 5.34 8.53 -6.79
C THR A 29 6.74 7.92 -6.62
N ASP A 30 7.40 8.24 -5.52
CA ASP A 30 8.74 7.70 -5.20
C ASP A 30 8.72 6.18 -5.03
N ALA A 31 7.67 5.66 -4.41
CA ALA A 31 7.54 4.23 -4.13
C ALA A 31 6.10 3.74 -4.35
N ILE A 32 5.98 2.46 -4.60
CA ILE A 32 4.70 1.76 -4.62
C ILE A 32 4.66 0.70 -3.53
N VAL A 33 3.46 0.42 -3.05
CA VAL A 33 3.20 -0.68 -2.11
C VAL A 33 2.73 -1.90 -2.88
N ASN A 34 3.30 -3.05 -2.55
CA ASN A 34 2.82 -4.35 -3.00
C ASN A 34 1.88 -4.95 -1.95
N ALA A 35 0.75 -5.49 -2.37
CA ALA A 35 -0.13 -6.30 -1.55
C ALA A 35 0.49 -7.69 -1.39
N ALA A 36 1.34 -7.87 -0.37
CA ALA A 36 2.19 -9.03 -0.22
C ALA A 36 1.59 -10.09 0.72
N ASN A 37 2.11 -11.30 0.62
CA ASN A 37 1.98 -12.34 1.64
C ASN A 37 3.27 -12.40 2.48
N GLY A 38 3.22 -13.10 3.62
CA GLY A 38 4.34 -13.15 4.55
C GLY A 38 5.61 -13.81 3.99
N GLY A 39 5.47 -14.69 3.02
CA GLY A 39 6.60 -15.34 2.35
C GLY A 39 7.20 -14.52 1.21
N LEU A 40 6.64 -13.35 0.90
CA LEU A 40 7.02 -12.50 -0.23
C LEU A 40 7.06 -13.28 -1.56
N SER A 41 6.17 -14.24 -1.71
CA SER A 41 5.97 -14.97 -2.95
C SER A 41 4.83 -14.32 -3.74
N HIS A 42 5.04 -14.06 -5.02
CA HIS A 42 4.19 -13.20 -5.84
C HIS A 42 3.39 -14.04 -6.85
N GLY A 43 2.47 -14.85 -6.33
CA GLY A 43 1.77 -15.87 -7.12
C GLY A 43 0.57 -15.38 -7.94
N GLY A 44 0.07 -14.16 -7.70
CA GLY A 44 -1.10 -13.65 -8.42
C GLY A 44 -1.40 -12.19 -8.19
N GLY A 45 -2.37 -11.65 -8.92
CA GLY A 45 -2.84 -10.29 -8.78
C GLY A 45 -1.76 -9.23 -9.01
N ILE A 46 -1.84 -8.15 -8.25
CA ILE A 46 -0.87 -7.04 -8.36
C ILE A 46 0.56 -7.48 -8.00
N ALA A 47 0.71 -8.41 -7.06
CA ALA A 47 2.02 -8.93 -6.67
C ALA A 47 2.74 -9.59 -7.85
N ALA A 48 2.05 -10.41 -8.63
CA ALA A 48 2.62 -11.03 -9.83
C ALA A 48 2.97 -9.99 -10.90
N ALA A 49 2.13 -8.97 -11.09
CA ALA A 49 2.38 -7.90 -12.05
C ALA A 49 3.62 -7.08 -11.67
N ILE A 50 3.77 -6.74 -10.39
CA ILE A 50 4.94 -6.02 -9.88
C ILE A 50 6.21 -6.87 -10.07
N SER A 51 6.18 -8.13 -9.66
CA SER A 51 7.32 -9.05 -9.78
C SER A 51 7.77 -9.20 -11.24
N LYS A 52 6.83 -9.40 -12.15
CA LYS A 52 7.12 -9.52 -13.58
C LYS A 52 7.75 -8.25 -14.15
N ALA A 53 7.23 -7.08 -13.80
CA ALA A 53 7.73 -5.80 -14.30
C ALA A 53 9.07 -5.43 -13.68
N ALA A 54 9.28 -5.73 -12.41
CA ALA A 54 10.53 -5.43 -11.71
C ALA A 54 11.69 -6.32 -12.14
N GLY A 55 11.42 -7.56 -12.50
CA GLY A 55 12.44 -8.56 -12.81
C GLY A 55 12.95 -9.29 -11.57
N SER A 56 13.95 -10.17 -11.77
CA SER A 56 14.42 -11.11 -10.74
C SER A 56 15.04 -10.45 -9.50
N ALA A 57 15.59 -9.25 -9.62
CA ALA A 57 16.25 -8.57 -8.50
C ALA A 57 15.30 -8.34 -7.31
N LEU A 58 14.03 -8.01 -7.56
CA LEU A 58 13.04 -7.84 -6.51
C LEU A 58 12.76 -9.16 -5.79
N ASP A 59 12.54 -10.23 -6.55
CA ASP A 59 12.25 -11.56 -5.98
C ASP A 59 13.46 -12.11 -5.21
N ASP A 60 14.65 -11.94 -5.74
CA ASP A 60 15.89 -12.39 -5.07
C ASP A 60 16.09 -11.70 -3.73
N GLU A 61 15.86 -10.39 -3.68
CA GLU A 61 15.95 -9.62 -2.43
C GLU A 61 14.86 -10.02 -1.44
N GLY A 62 13.63 -10.20 -1.89
CA GLY A 62 12.53 -10.69 -1.05
C GLY A 62 12.81 -12.06 -0.48
N ASN A 63 13.30 -12.99 -1.29
CA ASN A 63 13.68 -14.33 -0.84
C ASN A 63 14.81 -14.27 0.20
N ARG A 64 15.79 -13.40 0.01
CA ARG A 64 16.86 -13.19 0.98
C ARG A 64 16.33 -12.68 2.31
N ILE A 65 15.44 -11.69 2.30
CA ILE A 65 14.83 -11.13 3.52
C ILE A 65 14.12 -12.25 4.31
N VAL A 66 13.30 -13.06 3.63
CA VAL A 66 12.56 -14.15 4.29
C VAL A 66 13.52 -15.22 4.83
N ARG A 67 14.56 -15.53 4.10
CA ARG A 67 15.57 -16.51 4.54
C ARG A 67 16.35 -16.04 5.78
N GLU A 68 16.69 -14.75 5.83
CA GLU A 68 17.50 -14.17 6.92
C GLU A 68 16.67 -13.80 8.15
N HIS A 69 15.43 -13.34 7.95
CA HIS A 69 14.58 -12.77 9.01
C HIS A 69 13.27 -13.52 9.27
N GLY A 70 12.97 -14.52 8.45
CA GLY A 70 11.70 -15.25 8.52
C GLY A 70 10.57 -14.53 7.78
N ARG A 71 9.38 -15.10 7.87
CA ARG A 71 8.18 -14.55 7.22
C ARG A 71 7.81 -13.20 7.80
N VAL A 72 7.34 -12.30 6.95
CA VAL A 72 6.83 -10.99 7.37
C VAL A 72 5.45 -11.18 7.99
N ALA A 73 5.25 -10.66 9.18
CA ALA A 73 3.97 -10.78 9.90
C ALA A 73 2.89 -9.89 9.27
N ALA A 74 1.63 -10.33 9.40
CA ALA A 74 0.48 -9.49 9.06
C ALA A 74 0.49 -8.21 9.92
N GLY A 75 0.37 -7.06 9.29
CA GLY A 75 0.49 -5.76 9.95
C GLY A 75 1.88 -5.14 9.86
N ASP A 76 2.80 -5.75 9.11
CA ASP A 76 4.14 -5.22 8.91
C ASP A 76 4.47 -5.03 7.42
N ALA A 77 5.58 -4.37 7.15
CA ALA A 77 6.03 -4.08 5.78
C ALA A 77 7.55 -4.06 5.69
N VAL A 78 8.07 -4.51 4.54
CA VAL A 78 9.50 -4.50 4.23
C VAL A 78 9.74 -3.92 2.84
N VAL A 79 10.94 -3.40 2.60
CA VAL A 79 11.29 -2.75 1.33
C VAL A 79 12.26 -3.62 0.56
N THR A 80 12.05 -3.71 -0.75
CA THR A 80 13.01 -4.25 -1.71
C THR A 80 13.33 -3.24 -2.79
N THR A 81 14.34 -3.57 -3.61
CA THR A 81 14.56 -2.87 -4.86
C THR A 81 13.31 -2.89 -5.75
N ALA A 82 13.13 -1.88 -6.55
CA ALA A 82 12.11 -1.86 -7.60
C ALA A 82 12.56 -2.55 -8.91
N GLY A 83 13.83 -2.99 -8.98
CA GLY A 83 14.38 -3.61 -10.19
C GLY A 83 14.28 -2.67 -11.40
N HIS A 84 13.61 -3.13 -12.45
CA HIS A 84 13.43 -2.34 -13.67
C HIS A 84 12.33 -1.27 -13.60
N LEU A 85 11.53 -1.26 -12.53
CA LEU A 85 10.49 -0.25 -12.34
C LEU A 85 11.10 1.11 -12.00
N PRO A 86 10.45 2.23 -12.41
CA PRO A 86 11.00 3.58 -12.21
C PRO A 86 10.71 4.14 -10.81
N PHE A 87 10.72 3.29 -9.79
CA PHE A 87 10.52 3.67 -8.40
C PHE A 87 11.81 3.54 -7.60
N ARG A 88 11.90 4.27 -6.50
CA ARG A 88 13.04 4.17 -5.56
C ARG A 88 13.03 2.83 -4.81
N GLY A 89 11.88 2.22 -4.68
CA GLY A 89 11.72 0.91 -4.07
C GLY A 89 10.28 0.43 -4.14
N VAL A 90 10.10 -0.84 -3.80
CA VAL A 90 8.78 -1.46 -3.61
C VAL A 90 8.64 -1.81 -2.14
N ILE A 91 7.53 -1.40 -1.53
CA ILE A 91 7.22 -1.64 -0.13
C ILE A 91 6.20 -2.76 -0.05
N HIS A 92 6.60 -3.91 0.47
CA HIS A 92 5.74 -5.08 0.59
C HIS A 92 4.98 -5.01 1.92
N ALA A 93 3.70 -4.65 1.87
CA ALA A 93 2.83 -4.60 3.03
C ALA A 93 2.03 -5.91 3.14
N VAL A 94 2.09 -6.55 4.29
CA VAL A 94 1.40 -7.80 4.55
C VAL A 94 0.14 -7.52 5.37
N GLY A 95 -1.00 -7.52 4.68
CA GLY A 95 -2.31 -7.40 5.33
C GLY A 95 -2.81 -8.73 5.87
N PRO A 96 -3.89 -8.70 6.65
CA PRO A 96 -4.54 -9.88 7.16
C PRO A 96 -5.34 -10.59 6.09
N ARG A 97 -5.64 -11.87 6.34
CA ARG A 97 -6.67 -12.64 5.62
C ARG A 97 -8.00 -12.54 6.37
N MET A 98 -9.09 -12.74 5.65
CA MET A 98 -10.39 -12.90 6.29
C MET A 98 -10.33 -14.03 7.32
N GLY A 99 -10.82 -13.74 8.54
CA GLY A 99 -10.82 -14.70 9.64
C GLY A 99 -9.61 -14.62 10.58
N ASP A 100 -8.59 -13.83 10.23
CA ASP A 100 -7.44 -13.61 11.14
C ASP A 100 -7.82 -12.83 12.41
N GLY A 101 -8.93 -12.11 12.38
CA GLY A 101 -9.38 -11.23 13.45
C GLY A 101 -8.72 -9.86 13.39
N ASN A 102 -9.47 -8.84 13.83
CA ASN A 102 -9.00 -7.44 13.83
C ASN A 102 -8.48 -6.99 12.46
N GLU A 103 -9.15 -7.37 11.38
CA GLU A 103 -8.67 -7.17 10.02
C GLU A 103 -8.52 -5.69 9.68
N GLU A 104 -9.47 -4.83 10.08
CA GLU A 104 -9.38 -3.38 9.87
C GLU A 104 -8.11 -2.80 10.51
N GLU A 105 -7.86 -3.14 11.77
CA GLU A 105 -6.67 -2.69 12.49
C GLU A 105 -5.38 -3.19 11.85
N LYS A 106 -5.35 -4.46 11.46
CA LYS A 106 -4.17 -5.06 10.84
C LYS A 106 -3.88 -4.47 9.45
N ILE A 107 -4.92 -4.15 8.67
CA ILE A 107 -4.78 -3.43 7.40
C ILE A 107 -4.16 -2.05 7.65
N ALA A 108 -4.72 -1.31 8.62
CA ALA A 108 -4.20 0.00 8.97
C ALA A 108 -2.74 -0.06 9.43
N ARG A 109 -2.38 -1.05 10.24
CA ARG A 109 -1.00 -1.25 10.71
C ARG A 109 -0.04 -1.56 9.56
N ALA A 110 -0.43 -2.44 8.63
CA ALA A 110 0.41 -2.79 7.49
C ALA A 110 0.71 -1.58 6.61
N LEU A 111 -0.30 -0.76 6.31
CA LEU A 111 -0.12 0.45 5.52
C LEU A 111 0.66 1.52 6.27
N LYS A 112 0.40 1.73 7.55
CA LYS A 112 1.19 2.66 8.38
C LYS A 112 2.66 2.24 8.41
N ALA A 113 2.93 0.93 8.57
CA ALA A 113 4.29 0.40 8.50
C ALA A 113 4.92 0.69 7.13
N ALA A 114 4.15 0.53 6.04
CA ALA A 114 4.63 0.86 4.70
C ALA A 114 5.00 2.34 4.55
N PHE A 115 4.13 3.24 5.02
CA PHE A 115 4.40 4.68 4.98
C PHE A 115 5.61 5.04 5.85
N LEU A 116 5.77 4.38 6.98
CA LEU A 116 6.94 4.56 7.85
C LEU A 116 8.24 4.10 7.18
N ARG A 117 8.20 3.01 6.42
CA ARG A 117 9.37 2.56 5.62
C ARG A 117 9.81 3.64 4.62
N ALA A 118 8.85 4.31 3.96
CA ALA A 118 9.13 5.43 3.07
C ALA A 118 9.71 6.64 3.82
N HIS A 119 9.13 6.98 4.98
CA HIS A 119 9.63 8.05 5.85
C HIS A 119 11.09 7.82 6.27
N GLU A 120 11.42 6.62 6.71
CA GLU A 120 12.79 6.26 7.13
C GLU A 120 13.82 6.44 6.02
N ARG A 121 13.39 6.39 4.76
CA ARG A 121 14.24 6.57 3.57
C ARG A 121 14.24 7.99 3.02
N GLY A 122 13.49 8.90 3.64
CA GLY A 122 13.36 10.28 3.17
C GLY A 122 12.55 10.42 1.88
N TRP A 123 11.74 9.42 1.52
CA TRP A 123 10.85 9.49 0.36
C TRP A 123 9.64 10.37 0.66
N SER A 124 9.10 11.02 -0.37
CA SER A 124 8.05 12.04 -0.21
C SER A 124 6.67 11.57 -0.64
N SER A 125 6.58 10.50 -1.43
CA SER A 125 5.32 10.06 -2.02
C SER A 125 5.24 8.55 -2.13
N VAL A 126 4.04 8.02 -1.87
CA VAL A 126 3.76 6.58 -1.92
C VAL A 126 2.39 6.34 -2.55
N SER A 127 2.35 5.45 -3.52
CA SER A 127 1.10 4.92 -4.08
C SER A 127 0.87 3.49 -3.57
N PHE A 128 -0.36 3.18 -3.19
CA PHE A 128 -0.69 1.86 -2.65
C PHE A 128 -1.99 1.33 -3.25
N PRO A 129 -2.07 -0.01 -3.43
CA PRO A 129 -3.26 -0.68 -3.95
C PRO A 129 -4.21 -1.05 -2.82
N GLY A 130 -5.33 -1.66 -3.17
CA GLY A 130 -6.25 -2.25 -2.22
C GLY A 130 -5.72 -3.54 -1.63
N ILE A 131 -4.98 -3.49 -0.54
CA ILE A 131 -4.47 -4.67 0.14
C ILE A 131 -5.59 -5.47 0.82
N SER A 132 -5.41 -6.78 0.96
CA SER A 132 -6.32 -7.73 1.63
C SER A 132 -7.69 -7.93 0.96
N SER A 133 -8.00 -7.22 -0.11
CA SER A 133 -9.31 -7.25 -0.77
C SER A 133 -9.46 -8.33 -1.85
N GLY A 134 -8.36 -8.88 -2.33
CA GLY A 134 -8.34 -9.91 -3.36
C GLY A 134 -8.37 -11.32 -2.78
N ILE A 135 -7.28 -12.07 -2.97
CA ILE A 135 -7.17 -13.48 -2.51
C ILE A 135 -7.40 -13.61 -1.00
N PHE A 136 -7.02 -12.61 -0.21
CA PHE A 136 -7.22 -12.61 1.24
C PHE A 136 -8.68 -12.40 1.68
N SER A 137 -9.53 -11.97 0.77
CA SER A 137 -11.00 -11.97 0.90
C SER A 137 -11.55 -11.16 2.08
N VAL A 138 -10.84 -10.19 2.59
CA VAL A 138 -11.39 -9.27 3.61
C VAL A 138 -12.50 -8.44 2.97
N PRO A 139 -13.66 -8.29 3.60
CA PRO A 139 -14.78 -7.53 3.03
C PRO A 139 -14.39 -6.09 2.66
N HIS A 140 -14.85 -5.62 1.52
CA HIS A 140 -14.48 -4.30 0.99
C HIS A 140 -14.75 -3.14 1.96
N PRO A 141 -15.86 -3.10 2.71
CA PRO A 141 -16.06 -2.04 3.71
C PRO A 141 -15.01 -2.03 4.81
N VAL A 142 -14.55 -3.19 5.26
CA VAL A 142 -13.48 -3.33 6.25
C VAL A 142 -12.17 -2.83 5.68
N CYS A 143 -11.86 -3.22 4.45
CA CYS A 143 -10.67 -2.72 3.73
C CYS A 143 -10.69 -1.19 3.62
N ALA A 144 -11.80 -0.62 3.15
CA ALA A 144 -11.95 0.82 2.98
C ALA A 144 -11.69 1.58 4.30
N ARG A 145 -12.26 1.12 5.41
CA ARG A 145 -12.01 1.72 6.72
C ARG A 145 -10.53 1.62 7.13
N GLY A 146 -9.93 0.47 6.89
CA GLY A 146 -8.51 0.25 7.19
C GLY A 146 -7.59 1.19 6.41
N TYR A 147 -7.86 1.40 5.13
CA TYR A 147 -7.05 2.31 4.29
C TYR A 147 -7.14 3.76 4.77
N LEU A 148 -8.34 4.25 5.00
CA LEU A 148 -8.54 5.64 5.46
C LEU A 148 -7.99 5.85 6.86
N ARG A 149 -8.17 4.87 7.74
CA ARG A 149 -7.58 4.89 9.08
C ARG A 149 -6.05 5.00 9.02
N ALA A 150 -5.41 4.21 8.17
CA ALA A 150 -3.95 4.24 8.02
C ALA A 150 -3.44 5.62 7.61
N VAL A 151 -4.06 6.25 6.63
CA VAL A 151 -3.68 7.58 6.14
C VAL A 151 -3.84 8.64 7.23
N ARG A 152 -5.00 8.66 7.90
CA ARG A 152 -5.30 9.64 8.94
C ARG A 152 -4.36 9.49 10.14
N GLU A 153 -4.18 8.27 10.61
CA GLU A 153 -3.29 8.00 11.75
C GLU A 153 -1.84 8.31 11.41
N PHE A 154 -1.36 7.95 10.22
CA PHE A 154 0.01 8.25 9.82
C PHE A 154 0.27 9.77 9.77
N PHE A 155 -0.59 10.53 9.13
CA PHE A 155 -0.43 11.98 9.05
C PHE A 155 -0.58 12.68 10.42
N ARG A 156 -1.39 12.12 11.31
CA ARG A 156 -1.50 12.61 12.69
C ARG A 156 -0.25 12.33 13.50
N ASP A 157 0.24 11.09 13.43
CA ASP A 157 1.32 10.61 14.32
C ASP A 157 2.72 11.05 13.85
N TYR A 158 2.86 11.33 12.55
CA TYR A 158 4.12 11.76 11.94
C TYR A 158 3.97 13.10 11.21
N PRO A 159 3.67 14.21 11.94
CA PRO A 159 3.40 15.50 11.31
C PRO A 159 4.59 16.09 10.55
N ASP A 160 5.82 15.71 10.92
CA ASP A 160 7.06 16.18 10.31
C ASP A 160 7.66 15.17 9.31
N SER A 161 6.89 14.17 8.91
CA SER A 161 7.35 13.17 7.95
C SER A 161 7.68 13.78 6.59
N SER A 162 8.72 13.23 5.94
CA SER A 162 9.01 13.50 4.53
C SER A 162 7.87 13.07 3.59
N VAL A 163 7.06 12.09 4.01
CA VAL A 163 5.92 11.59 3.22
C VAL A 163 4.78 12.59 3.31
N THR A 164 4.53 13.27 2.20
CA THR A 164 3.51 14.32 2.10
C THR A 164 2.43 14.02 1.08
N TRP A 165 2.60 12.99 0.27
CA TRP A 165 1.66 12.62 -0.77
C TRP A 165 1.41 11.12 -0.77
N LEU A 166 0.18 10.73 -0.42
CA LEU A 166 -0.29 9.35 -0.43
C LEU A 166 -1.39 9.19 -1.48
N ARG A 167 -1.32 8.13 -2.27
CA ARG A 167 -2.28 7.83 -3.33
C ARG A 167 -2.78 6.40 -3.21
N LEU A 168 -4.09 6.24 -3.05
CA LEU A 168 -4.77 4.95 -3.15
C LEU A 168 -5.19 4.73 -4.61
N VAL A 169 -4.62 3.72 -5.24
CA VAL A 169 -4.83 3.42 -6.65
C VAL A 169 -5.73 2.21 -6.79
N LEU A 170 -6.87 2.41 -7.40
CA LEU A 170 -7.90 1.39 -7.54
C LEU A 170 -8.36 1.28 -9.00
N PHE A 171 -9.02 0.16 -9.32
CA PHE A 171 -9.80 0.00 -10.53
C PHE A 171 -11.28 0.28 -10.24
N GLN A 172 -12.07 0.46 -11.30
CA GLN A 172 -13.52 0.47 -11.18
C GLN A 172 -13.99 -0.86 -10.57
N GLY A 173 -14.91 -0.79 -9.61
CA GLY A 173 -15.45 -1.99 -9.00
C GLY A 173 -15.91 -1.80 -7.56
N PRO A 174 -16.29 -2.90 -6.90
CA PRO A 174 -16.88 -2.87 -5.57
C PRO A 174 -15.99 -2.25 -4.47
N LEU A 175 -14.68 -2.43 -4.55
CA LEU A 175 -13.77 -1.82 -3.58
C LEU A 175 -13.76 -0.30 -3.68
N LEU A 176 -13.71 0.23 -4.90
CA LEU A 176 -13.80 1.68 -5.11
C LEU A 176 -15.10 2.25 -4.55
N GLU A 177 -16.22 1.56 -4.77
CA GLU A 177 -17.51 2.00 -4.25
C GLU A 177 -17.55 1.97 -2.72
N ALA A 178 -16.93 0.97 -2.09
CA ALA A 178 -16.78 0.93 -0.64
C ALA A 178 -15.93 2.09 -0.11
N VAL A 179 -14.86 2.44 -0.81
CA VAL A 179 -14.01 3.60 -0.48
C VAL A 179 -14.77 4.92 -0.65
N ARG A 180 -15.53 5.07 -1.74
CA ARG A 180 -16.38 6.27 -1.96
C ARG A 180 -17.39 6.44 -0.81
N LYS A 181 -18.02 5.36 -0.40
CA LYS A 181 -19.01 5.36 0.67
C LYS A 181 -18.39 5.75 2.00
N GLU A 182 -17.22 5.21 2.32
CA GLU A 182 -16.51 5.53 3.55
C GLU A 182 -16.03 6.99 3.58
N LEU A 183 -15.55 7.50 2.45
CA LEU A 183 -15.17 8.92 2.30
C LEU A 183 -16.35 9.87 2.49
N ALA A 184 -17.55 9.48 2.06
CA ALA A 184 -18.76 10.28 2.23
C ALA A 184 -19.27 10.28 3.67
N ALA A 185 -18.96 9.24 4.45
CA ALA A 185 -19.40 9.08 5.85
C ALA A 185 -18.45 9.74 6.86
N SER A 186 -17.32 10.28 6.43
CA SER A 186 -16.26 10.81 7.30
C SER A 186 -16.09 12.31 7.24
#